data_3d22a739f30889799c68fbdd18a8e769
#
_entry.id   3d22a739f30889799c68fbdd18a8e769
#
_cell.length_a   1.000
_cell.length_b   1.000
_cell.length_c   1.000
_cell.angle_alpha   90.00
_cell.angle_beta   90.00
_cell.angle_gamma   90.00
#
_symmetry.space_group_name_H-M   'P 1'
#
loop_
_entity.id
_entity.type
_entity.pdbx_description
1 polymer ?
#
loop_
_entity_poly.entity_id
_entity_poly.type
_entity_poly.pdbx_seq_one_letter_code
_entity_poly.pdbx_strand_id
1 'polypeptide(L)'
;MPDDGTGSQEHVDWSPWLGQPLTAGVLTDYDGTLALVVEDRDQAVPLPGARDVISALADRFAVVAVVSGRPVGYLESQLGRIPRVTLVGLYGLERIENGELRVMNTAAQWDEIVVSAATSVAQAAPPGLEIEMKGMTLVLHSRRAPETLQWARQWAAERARSTGLVAQHGRSSVELLPPVHFDKGTVVEELSAGLSSVCFFGDDVGDLPAFRVLRRLRSEGKTTIAVGVESPEQPDELANAVDLLVRGPEQALALLSSLADGTWPYPFDG
;
A
#
# COMPACT_ATOMS: atom_id res chain seq x y z
N MET A 1 -6.42 16.26 -40.42
CA MET A 1 -7.15 16.27 -39.17
C MET A 1 -6.34 15.39 -38.21
N PRO A 2 -5.63 15.91 -37.20
CA PRO A 2 -5.04 15.06 -36.20
C PRO A 2 -6.14 14.53 -35.28
N ASP A 3 -6.09 13.24 -35.03
CA ASP A 3 -6.92 12.49 -34.11
C ASP A 3 -6.56 12.94 -32.69
N ASP A 4 -7.48 13.66 -32.07
CA ASP A 4 -7.31 14.09 -30.65
C ASP A 4 -7.60 12.85 -29.81
N GLY A 5 -6.52 12.17 -29.43
CA GLY A 5 -6.55 11.02 -28.52
C GLY A 5 -7.01 11.41 -27.11
N THR A 6 -8.21 11.98 -26.96
CA THR A 6 -8.95 12.00 -25.70
C THR A 6 -9.56 10.63 -25.50
N GLY A 7 -8.78 9.71 -24.91
CA GLY A 7 -9.33 8.48 -24.36
C GLY A 7 -10.47 8.89 -23.43
N SER A 8 -11.71 8.55 -23.80
CA SER A 8 -12.88 8.70 -22.99
C SER A 8 -12.62 7.96 -21.67
N GLN A 9 -12.36 8.70 -20.57
CA GLN A 9 -12.45 8.13 -19.25
C GLN A 9 -13.89 7.61 -19.11
N GLU A 10 -14.05 6.30 -19.09
CA GLU A 10 -15.35 5.68 -18.84
C GLU A 10 -15.88 6.23 -17.53
N HIS A 11 -17.13 6.63 -17.54
CA HIS A 11 -17.80 7.21 -16.37
C HIS A 11 -17.90 6.14 -15.27
N VAL A 12 -17.06 6.25 -14.23
CA VAL A 12 -17.02 5.28 -13.13
C VAL A 12 -18.30 5.39 -12.31
N ASP A 13 -19.02 4.28 -12.14
CA ASP A 13 -20.29 4.22 -11.41
C ASP A 13 -20.08 4.07 -9.90
N TRP A 14 -20.25 5.15 -9.16
CA TRP A 14 -20.20 5.17 -7.69
C TRP A 14 -21.52 4.86 -7.00
N SER A 15 -22.61 4.58 -7.74
CA SER A 15 -23.93 4.29 -7.18
C SER A 15 -23.94 3.24 -6.05
N PRO A 16 -23.16 2.12 -6.12
CA PRO A 16 -23.11 1.14 -5.05
C PRO A 16 -22.61 1.69 -3.71
N TRP A 17 -21.58 2.57 -3.74
CA TRP A 17 -21.07 3.20 -2.52
C TRP A 17 -22.03 4.23 -1.94
N LEU A 18 -22.73 4.98 -2.79
CA LEU A 18 -23.69 5.98 -2.35
C LEU A 18 -24.99 5.36 -1.84
N GLY A 19 -25.48 4.31 -2.52
CA GLY A 19 -26.76 3.67 -2.23
C GLY A 19 -26.71 2.57 -1.18
N GLN A 20 -25.58 1.85 -1.06
CA GLN A 20 -25.43 0.71 -0.16
C GLN A 20 -24.12 0.73 0.63
N PRO A 21 -23.83 1.81 1.38
CA PRO A 21 -22.54 1.99 2.02
C PRO A 21 -22.19 0.90 3.05
N LEU A 22 -23.20 0.30 3.69
CA LEU A 22 -23.01 -0.77 4.69
C LEU A 22 -22.61 -2.14 4.08
N THR A 23 -22.54 -2.26 2.77
CA THR A 23 -22.00 -3.43 2.05
C THR A 23 -20.85 -3.04 1.14
N ALA A 24 -20.34 -1.83 1.28
CA ALA A 24 -19.22 -1.30 0.51
C ALA A 24 -17.98 -1.07 1.37
N GLY A 25 -16.81 -1.25 0.74
CA GLY A 25 -15.51 -1.00 1.34
C GLY A 25 -14.76 0.11 0.60
N VAL A 26 -13.99 0.91 1.36
CA VAL A 26 -13.06 1.92 0.88
C VAL A 26 -11.69 1.63 1.45
N LEU A 27 -10.77 1.24 0.59
CA LEU A 27 -9.41 0.88 0.95
C LEU A 27 -8.45 1.83 0.23
N THR A 28 -7.38 2.22 0.88
CA THR A 28 -6.42 3.18 0.32
C THR A 28 -5.00 2.85 0.73
N ASP A 29 -4.04 3.14 -0.14
CA ASP A 29 -2.63 3.25 0.24
C ASP A 29 -2.40 4.51 1.08
N TYR A 30 -1.17 4.66 1.60
CA TYR A 30 -0.74 5.81 2.40
C TYR A 30 0.21 6.73 1.62
N ASP A 31 1.42 6.25 1.28
CA ASP A 31 2.45 7.02 0.58
C ASP A 31 2.01 7.26 -0.88
N GLY A 32 2.11 8.49 -1.38
CA GLY A 32 1.66 8.82 -2.73
C GLY A 32 0.13 8.90 -2.91
N THR A 33 -0.65 8.54 -1.89
CA THR A 33 -2.12 8.50 -1.95
C THR A 33 -2.79 9.38 -0.88
N LEU A 34 -2.45 9.20 0.40
CA LEU A 34 -2.90 10.07 1.51
C LEU A 34 -1.82 11.04 1.97
N ALA A 35 -0.58 10.79 1.60
CA ALA A 35 0.60 11.60 1.88
C ALA A 35 1.37 11.84 0.58
N LEU A 36 2.06 12.98 0.48
CA LEU A 36 2.95 13.24 -0.65
C LEU A 36 4.16 12.30 -0.61
N VAL A 37 4.64 11.90 -1.79
CA VAL A 37 5.93 11.23 -1.91
C VAL A 37 7.04 12.22 -1.58
N VAL A 38 7.89 11.88 -0.61
CA VAL A 38 9.02 12.69 -0.16
C VAL A 38 10.32 11.90 -0.20
N GLU A 39 11.46 12.58 -0.39
CA GLU A 39 12.78 11.93 -0.44
C GLU A 39 13.13 11.21 0.87
N ASP A 40 12.85 11.85 2.00
CA ASP A 40 13.00 11.27 3.32
C ASP A 40 11.66 10.67 3.77
N ARG A 41 11.55 9.36 3.66
CA ARG A 41 10.33 8.63 3.98
C ARG A 41 9.80 8.87 5.38
N ASP A 42 10.67 9.18 6.35
CA ASP A 42 10.26 9.43 7.73
C ASP A 42 9.55 10.78 7.89
N GLN A 43 9.63 11.65 6.87
CA GLN A 43 8.95 12.95 6.81
C GLN A 43 7.62 12.91 6.02
N ALA A 44 7.19 11.74 5.53
CA ALA A 44 5.90 11.62 4.87
C ALA A 44 4.75 11.80 5.86
N VAL A 45 4.13 12.97 5.84
CA VAL A 45 2.96 13.29 6.67
C VAL A 45 1.69 13.24 5.83
N PRO A 46 0.55 12.82 6.40
CA PRO A 46 -0.71 12.80 5.66
C PRO A 46 -1.13 14.22 5.28
N LEU A 47 -1.83 14.35 4.17
CA LEU A 47 -2.41 15.61 3.76
C LEU A 47 -3.31 16.21 4.86
N PRO A 48 -3.39 17.54 4.99
CA PRO A 48 -4.33 18.18 5.90
C PRO A 48 -5.76 17.68 5.68
N GLY A 49 -6.42 17.25 6.75
CA GLY A 49 -7.77 16.70 6.71
C GLY A 49 -7.88 15.21 6.38
N ALA A 50 -6.79 14.53 5.96
CA ALA A 50 -6.84 13.11 5.60
C ALA A 50 -7.40 12.24 6.75
N ARG A 51 -6.95 12.48 7.99
CA ARG A 51 -7.47 11.78 9.17
C ARG A 51 -8.99 11.93 9.32
N ASP A 52 -9.50 13.15 9.17
CA ASP A 52 -10.92 13.45 9.37
C ASP A 52 -11.77 12.80 8.26
N VAL A 53 -11.28 12.81 7.02
CA VAL A 53 -11.90 12.12 5.88
C VAL A 53 -11.96 10.61 6.12
N ILE A 54 -10.85 9.98 6.53
CA ILE A 54 -10.82 8.54 6.85
C ILE A 54 -11.77 8.20 8.00
N SER A 55 -11.87 9.06 9.02
CA SER A 55 -12.83 8.89 10.11
C SER A 55 -14.28 8.96 9.62
N ALA A 56 -14.61 9.95 8.79
CA ALA A 56 -15.95 10.11 8.23
C ALA A 56 -16.35 8.94 7.30
N LEU A 57 -15.38 8.42 6.51
CA LEU A 57 -15.60 7.20 5.74
C LEU A 57 -15.96 6.01 6.64
N ALA A 58 -15.27 5.84 7.78
CA ALA A 58 -15.52 4.74 8.70
C ALA A 58 -16.89 4.82 9.39
N ASP A 59 -17.43 6.03 9.53
CA ASP A 59 -18.81 6.21 10.04
C ASP A 59 -19.87 5.80 9.02
N ARG A 60 -19.50 5.76 7.74
CA ARG A 60 -20.43 5.51 6.65
C ARG A 60 -20.30 4.10 6.07
N PHE A 61 -19.08 3.60 5.84
CA PHE A 61 -18.84 2.36 5.10
C PHE A 61 -18.63 1.16 6.02
N ALA A 62 -18.92 -0.04 5.47
CA ALA A 62 -18.77 -1.30 6.21
C ALA A 62 -17.29 -1.57 6.56
N VAL A 63 -16.38 -1.30 5.64
CA VAL A 63 -14.94 -1.50 5.81
C VAL A 63 -14.20 -0.26 5.30
N VAL A 64 -13.32 0.28 6.15
CA VAL A 64 -12.36 1.32 5.75
C VAL A 64 -10.99 0.90 6.24
N ALA A 65 -10.01 0.89 5.33
CA ALA A 65 -8.65 0.50 5.68
C ALA A 65 -7.59 1.35 4.97
N VAL A 66 -6.49 1.60 5.69
CA VAL A 66 -5.25 2.15 5.13
C VAL A 66 -4.23 1.02 5.08
N VAL A 67 -3.74 0.70 3.88
CA VAL A 67 -2.88 -0.47 3.60
C VAL A 67 -1.54 0.00 3.06
N SER A 68 -0.46 -0.22 3.79
CA SER A 68 0.85 0.32 3.44
C SER A 68 1.98 -0.71 3.62
N GLY A 69 3.10 -0.46 2.95
CA GLY A 69 4.38 -1.10 3.25
C GLY A 69 5.07 -0.57 4.51
N ARG A 70 4.58 0.51 5.11
CA ARG A 70 5.06 1.04 6.38
C ARG A 70 4.70 0.13 7.54
N PRO A 71 5.49 0.09 8.63
CA PRO A 71 5.07 -0.52 9.88
C PRO A 71 3.77 0.10 10.39
N VAL A 72 2.88 -0.70 10.97
CA VAL A 72 1.58 -0.20 11.45
C VAL A 72 1.72 0.87 12.53
N GLY A 73 2.78 0.79 13.36
CA GLY A 73 3.09 1.81 14.36
C GLY A 73 3.41 3.17 13.75
N TYR A 74 3.99 3.21 12.54
CA TYR A 74 4.18 4.45 11.80
C TYR A 74 2.82 5.04 11.37
N LEU A 75 1.95 4.22 10.75
CA LEU A 75 0.61 4.66 10.36
C LEU A 75 -0.19 5.17 11.56
N GLU A 76 -0.10 4.49 12.70
CA GLU A 76 -0.74 4.91 13.96
C GLU A 76 -0.18 6.26 14.45
N SER A 77 1.13 6.49 14.34
CA SER A 77 1.74 7.76 14.75
C SER A 77 1.27 8.94 13.90
N GLN A 78 1.00 8.70 12.60
CA GLN A 78 0.61 9.72 11.64
C GLN A 78 -0.91 10.00 11.62
N LEU A 79 -1.71 8.93 11.64
CA LEU A 79 -3.18 9.02 11.54
C LEU A 79 -3.87 8.95 12.91
N GLY A 80 -3.17 8.44 13.94
CA GLY A 80 -3.76 8.08 15.21
C GLY A 80 -4.67 6.87 15.10
N ARG A 81 -5.21 6.43 16.24
CA ARG A 81 -6.27 5.41 16.26
C ARG A 81 -7.59 6.05 15.85
N ILE A 82 -8.16 5.57 14.78
CA ILE A 82 -9.46 5.98 14.30
C ILE A 82 -10.43 4.80 14.50
N PRO A 83 -11.51 4.97 15.26
CA PRO A 83 -12.48 3.89 15.47
C PRO A 83 -12.99 3.34 14.13
N ARG A 84 -13.15 2.00 14.04
CA ARG A 84 -13.66 1.29 12.86
C ARG A 84 -12.77 1.40 11.60
N VAL A 85 -11.59 2.01 11.69
CA VAL A 85 -10.58 1.99 10.63
C VAL A 85 -9.59 0.87 10.92
N THR A 86 -9.30 0.08 9.90
CA THR A 86 -8.21 -0.91 9.94
C THR A 86 -6.94 -0.27 9.37
N LEU A 87 -5.89 -0.17 10.19
CA LEU A 87 -4.55 0.17 9.71
C LEU A 87 -3.81 -1.13 9.44
N VAL A 88 -3.28 -1.28 8.23
CA VAL A 88 -2.55 -2.48 7.79
C VAL A 88 -1.14 -2.07 7.40
N GLY A 89 -0.17 -2.54 8.16
CA GLY A 89 1.25 -2.30 7.93
C GLY A 89 1.96 -3.52 7.35
N LEU A 90 3.16 -3.27 6.80
CA LEU A 90 4.06 -4.29 6.25
C LEU A 90 3.33 -5.25 5.29
N TYR A 91 2.51 -4.67 4.38
CA TYR A 91 1.75 -5.43 3.37
C TYR A 91 0.80 -6.49 3.95
N GLY A 92 0.32 -6.34 5.20
CA GLY A 92 -0.60 -7.27 5.87
C GLY A 92 -0.01 -8.04 7.05
N LEU A 93 1.29 -7.93 7.31
CA LEU A 93 1.95 -8.61 8.42
C LEU A 93 1.55 -8.07 9.79
N GLU A 94 1.25 -6.76 9.85
CA GLU A 94 0.79 -6.07 11.06
C GLU A 94 -0.54 -5.40 10.77
N ARG A 95 -1.40 -5.38 11.79
CA ARG A 95 -2.73 -4.76 11.67
C ARG A 95 -3.16 -4.16 13.01
N ILE A 96 -3.72 -2.95 12.98
CA ILE A 96 -4.53 -2.43 14.08
C ILE A 96 -5.98 -2.47 13.63
N GLU A 97 -6.77 -3.29 14.30
CA GLU A 97 -8.19 -3.45 14.03
C GLU A 97 -8.96 -3.35 15.36
N ASN A 98 -10.02 -2.52 15.41
CA ASN A 98 -10.77 -2.22 16.63
C ASN A 98 -9.89 -1.75 17.80
N GLY A 99 -8.77 -1.07 17.49
CA GLY A 99 -7.80 -0.57 18.47
C GLY A 99 -6.83 -1.63 19.02
N GLU A 100 -6.90 -2.88 18.54
CA GLU A 100 -6.00 -3.95 18.94
C GLU A 100 -4.93 -4.19 17.87
N LEU A 101 -3.67 -4.25 18.30
CA LEU A 101 -2.57 -4.67 17.44
C LEU A 101 -2.63 -6.20 17.25
N ARG A 102 -2.68 -6.61 16.00
CA ARG A 102 -2.55 -8.01 15.60
C ARG A 102 -1.34 -8.16 14.70
N VAL A 103 -0.45 -9.04 15.09
CA VAL A 103 0.68 -9.48 14.27
C VAL A 103 0.35 -10.89 13.79
N MET A 104 0.50 -11.14 12.48
CA MET A 104 0.22 -12.46 11.95
C MET A 104 1.10 -13.51 12.63
N ASN A 105 0.52 -14.61 13.12
CA ASN A 105 1.27 -15.65 13.83
C ASN A 105 2.42 -16.25 12.99
N THR A 106 2.25 -16.32 11.67
CA THR A 106 3.32 -16.68 10.73
C THR A 106 4.44 -15.64 10.69
N ALA A 107 4.15 -14.42 11.11
CA ALA A 107 5.08 -13.31 11.11
C ALA A 107 6.02 -13.37 12.33
N ALA A 108 5.49 -13.68 13.51
CA ALA A 108 6.28 -13.69 14.77
C ALA A 108 7.46 -14.67 14.72
N GLN A 109 7.32 -15.82 14.06
CA GLN A 109 8.43 -16.77 13.88
C GLN A 109 9.57 -16.24 13.00
N TRP A 110 9.28 -15.27 12.12
CA TRP A 110 10.28 -14.69 11.23
C TRP A 110 10.99 -13.49 11.83
N ASP A 111 10.42 -12.84 12.86
CA ASP A 111 11.01 -11.67 13.50
C ASP A 111 12.40 -12.00 14.09
N GLU A 112 12.52 -13.08 14.84
CA GLU A 112 13.81 -13.53 15.40
C GLU A 112 14.84 -13.83 14.31
N ILE A 113 14.41 -14.42 13.18
CA ILE A 113 15.27 -14.75 12.05
C ILE A 113 15.76 -13.47 11.37
N VAL A 114 14.89 -12.50 11.17
CA VAL A 114 15.24 -11.21 10.53
C VAL A 114 16.15 -10.38 11.43
N VAL A 115 15.86 -10.32 12.74
CA VAL A 115 16.72 -9.64 13.74
C VAL A 115 18.11 -10.29 13.78
N SER A 116 18.18 -11.62 13.77
CA SER A 116 19.47 -12.34 13.68
C SER A 116 20.22 -12.04 12.40
N ALA A 117 19.53 -11.97 11.26
CA ALA A 117 20.13 -11.59 9.98
C ALA A 117 20.65 -10.15 10.02
N ALA A 118 19.90 -9.21 10.58
CA ALA A 118 20.31 -7.81 10.73
C ALA A 118 21.58 -7.67 11.60
N THR A 119 21.61 -8.39 12.72
CA THR A 119 22.81 -8.43 13.57
C THR A 119 24.02 -8.99 12.84
N SER A 120 23.83 -10.05 12.06
CA SER A 120 24.90 -10.68 11.30
C SER A 120 25.42 -9.77 10.18
N VAL A 121 24.53 -9.08 9.44
CA VAL A 121 24.98 -8.17 8.37
C VAL A 121 25.69 -6.94 8.93
N ALA A 122 25.24 -6.40 10.05
CA ALA A 122 25.89 -5.25 10.70
C ALA A 122 27.37 -5.53 11.05
N GLN A 123 27.71 -6.79 11.34
CA GLN A 123 29.10 -7.20 11.65
C GLN A 123 29.96 -7.46 10.39
N ALA A 124 29.34 -7.79 9.26
CA ALA A 124 30.02 -8.24 8.05
C ALA A 124 29.96 -7.25 6.89
N ALA A 125 29.12 -6.23 6.97
CA ALA A 125 28.84 -5.31 5.89
C ALA A 125 30.07 -4.50 5.47
N PRO A 126 30.31 -4.36 4.15
CA PRO A 126 31.34 -3.45 3.66
C PRO A 126 30.99 -1.99 3.97
N PRO A 127 31.99 -1.10 4.09
CA PRO A 127 31.75 0.32 4.30
C PRO A 127 30.84 0.92 3.23
N GLY A 128 29.89 1.75 3.65
CA GLY A 128 28.95 2.45 2.77
C GLY A 128 27.67 1.70 2.43
N LEU A 129 27.54 0.41 2.80
CA LEU A 129 26.27 -0.31 2.72
C LEU A 129 25.36 0.19 3.84
N GLU A 130 24.15 0.65 3.48
CA GLU A 130 23.14 1.06 4.45
C GLU A 130 22.22 -0.13 4.77
N ILE A 131 21.94 -0.33 6.06
CA ILE A 131 21.13 -1.42 6.57
C ILE A 131 19.87 -0.83 7.18
N GLU A 132 18.71 -1.23 6.66
CA GLU A 132 17.41 -0.79 7.15
C GLU A 132 16.59 -1.99 7.64
N MET A 133 16.14 -1.94 8.89
CA MET A 133 15.13 -2.84 9.41
C MET A 133 13.75 -2.25 9.18
N LYS A 134 12.93 -2.92 8.36
CA LYS A 134 11.53 -2.57 8.13
C LYS A 134 10.63 -3.62 8.79
N GLY A 135 10.42 -3.50 10.11
CA GLY A 135 9.67 -4.51 10.86
C GLY A 135 10.24 -5.90 10.59
N MET A 136 9.50 -6.71 9.86
CA MET A 136 9.87 -8.10 9.58
C MET A 136 10.66 -8.29 8.28
N THR A 137 11.21 -7.24 7.70
CA THR A 137 12.10 -7.32 6.53
C THR A 137 13.40 -6.58 6.79
N LEU A 138 14.45 -6.98 6.10
CA LEU A 138 15.77 -6.40 6.17
C LEU A 138 16.18 -5.91 4.80
N VAL A 139 16.39 -4.62 4.64
CA VAL A 139 16.81 -4.01 3.37
C VAL A 139 18.27 -3.60 3.44
N LEU A 140 19.03 -3.98 2.42
CA LEU A 140 20.43 -3.60 2.21
C LEU A 140 20.48 -2.62 1.03
N HIS A 141 20.78 -1.35 1.30
CA HIS A 141 20.82 -0.30 0.30
C HIS A 141 22.25 -0.01 -0.14
N SER A 142 22.48 -0.09 -1.45
CA SER A 142 23.76 0.22 -2.10
C SER A 142 23.70 1.51 -2.93
N ARG A 143 22.68 2.35 -2.75
CA ARG A 143 22.51 3.59 -3.56
C ARG A 143 23.69 4.53 -3.43
N ARG A 144 24.24 4.68 -2.20
CA ARG A 144 25.38 5.55 -1.89
C ARG A 144 26.75 4.88 -2.09
N ALA A 145 26.77 3.55 -2.18
CA ALA A 145 27.97 2.74 -2.39
C ALA A 145 27.67 1.62 -3.40
N PRO A 146 27.53 1.92 -4.71
CA PRO A 146 27.12 0.96 -5.73
C PRO A 146 28.00 -0.29 -5.84
N GLU A 147 29.27 -0.18 -5.47
CA GLU A 147 30.25 -1.29 -5.43
C GLU A 147 29.86 -2.36 -4.41
N THR A 148 29.05 -2.03 -3.41
CA THR A 148 28.59 -2.98 -2.37
C THR A 148 27.45 -3.86 -2.84
N LEU A 149 26.78 -3.54 -3.96
CA LEU A 149 25.57 -4.23 -4.41
C LEU A 149 25.79 -5.72 -4.68
N GLN A 150 26.92 -6.07 -5.28
CA GLN A 150 27.24 -7.47 -5.55
C GLN A 150 27.42 -8.26 -4.26
N TRP A 151 28.13 -7.69 -3.29
CA TRP A 151 28.31 -8.29 -1.97
C TRP A 151 26.95 -8.46 -1.26
N ALA A 152 26.13 -7.42 -1.24
CA ALA A 152 24.80 -7.46 -0.63
C ALA A 152 23.92 -8.58 -1.21
N ARG A 153 23.92 -8.73 -2.54
CA ARG A 153 23.19 -9.79 -3.24
C ARG A 153 23.69 -11.19 -2.88
N GLN A 154 25.00 -11.38 -2.82
CA GLN A 154 25.59 -12.67 -2.45
C GLN A 154 25.28 -13.03 -1.00
N TRP A 155 25.48 -12.09 -0.09
CA TRP A 155 25.18 -12.26 1.33
C TRP A 155 23.70 -12.58 1.56
N ALA A 156 22.79 -11.82 0.92
CA ALA A 156 21.36 -12.06 1.01
C ALA A 156 20.95 -13.43 0.46
N ALA A 157 21.51 -13.85 -0.67
CA ALA A 157 21.24 -15.16 -1.25
C ALA A 157 21.72 -16.32 -0.35
N GLU A 158 22.84 -16.17 0.33
CA GLU A 158 23.33 -17.15 1.29
C GLU A 158 22.44 -17.21 2.54
N ARG A 159 22.07 -16.03 3.04
CA ARG A 159 21.18 -15.94 4.19
C ARG A 159 19.78 -16.51 3.88
N ALA A 160 19.22 -16.19 2.72
CA ALA A 160 17.95 -16.75 2.27
C ALA A 160 17.98 -18.29 2.25
N ARG A 161 19.06 -18.89 1.71
CA ARG A 161 19.21 -20.37 1.68
C ARG A 161 19.30 -20.99 3.06
N SER A 162 19.94 -20.31 4.03
CA SER A 162 20.16 -20.85 5.38
C SER A 162 18.98 -20.65 6.32
N THR A 163 18.12 -19.67 6.07
CA THR A 163 17.02 -19.28 6.96
C THR A 163 15.64 -19.55 6.41
N GLY A 164 15.52 -19.75 5.11
CA GLY A 164 14.23 -19.84 4.42
C GLY A 164 13.62 -18.48 4.07
N LEU A 165 14.30 -17.35 4.36
CA LEU A 165 13.91 -16.03 3.85
C LEU A 165 13.97 -16.00 2.32
N VAL A 166 13.26 -15.07 1.71
CA VAL A 166 13.31 -14.77 0.27
C VAL A 166 14.16 -13.51 0.07
N ALA A 167 15.06 -13.54 -0.90
CA ALA A 167 15.82 -12.36 -1.32
C ALA A 167 15.15 -11.71 -2.54
N GLN A 168 14.61 -10.51 -2.36
CA GLN A 168 14.03 -9.71 -3.44
C GLN A 168 15.04 -8.66 -3.90
N HIS A 169 15.31 -8.63 -5.21
CA HIS A 169 16.31 -7.75 -5.78
C HIS A 169 15.68 -6.46 -6.33
N GLY A 170 16.09 -5.32 -5.77
CA GLY A 170 15.84 -4.00 -6.32
C GLY A 170 16.97 -3.52 -7.24
N ARG A 171 16.81 -2.32 -7.82
CA ARG A 171 17.81 -1.72 -8.71
C ARG A 171 19.14 -1.45 -7.98
N SER A 172 19.08 -0.91 -6.76
CA SER A 172 20.24 -0.57 -5.92
C SER A 172 20.10 -1.08 -4.48
N SER A 173 19.31 -2.13 -4.28
CA SER A 173 19.05 -2.73 -2.98
C SER A 173 18.77 -4.22 -3.11
N VAL A 174 18.80 -4.91 -2.00
CA VAL A 174 18.25 -6.25 -1.84
C VAL A 174 17.50 -6.31 -0.53
N GLU A 175 16.30 -6.89 -0.54
CA GLU A 175 15.45 -7.07 0.62
C GLU A 175 15.33 -8.54 0.97
N LEU A 176 15.52 -8.87 2.23
CA LEU A 176 15.23 -10.18 2.80
C LEU A 176 13.90 -10.13 3.51
N LEU A 177 12.98 -10.99 3.11
CA LEU A 177 11.62 -11.03 3.64
C LEU A 177 11.19 -12.49 3.91
N PRO A 178 10.22 -12.70 4.80
CA PRO A 178 9.61 -14.01 5.00
C PRO A 178 9.04 -14.60 3.69
N PRO A 179 9.05 -15.94 3.51
CA PRO A 179 8.52 -16.60 2.31
C PRO A 179 6.98 -16.66 2.29
N VAL A 180 6.34 -15.70 2.88
CA VAL A 180 4.89 -15.55 2.91
C VAL A 180 4.53 -14.46 1.91
N HIS A 181 3.69 -14.79 0.95
CA HIS A 181 3.18 -13.82 -0.01
C HIS A 181 2.21 -12.89 0.71
N PHE A 182 2.76 -11.81 1.27
CA PHE A 182 1.96 -10.68 1.73
C PHE A 182 2.17 -9.54 0.75
N ASP A 183 1.11 -9.18 0.10
CA ASP A 183 1.04 -7.99 -0.74
C ASP A 183 -0.30 -7.28 -0.51
N LYS A 184 -0.45 -6.07 -1.03
CA LYS A 184 -1.69 -5.33 -0.88
C LYS A 184 -2.89 -6.05 -1.49
N GLY A 185 -2.67 -6.92 -2.48
CA GLY A 185 -3.73 -7.74 -3.07
C GLY A 185 -4.32 -8.74 -2.08
N THR A 186 -3.46 -9.47 -1.34
CA THR A 186 -3.92 -10.41 -0.29
C THR A 186 -4.78 -9.70 0.76
N VAL A 187 -4.35 -8.49 1.17
CA VAL A 187 -5.11 -7.66 2.13
C VAL A 187 -6.46 -7.23 1.55
N VAL A 188 -6.47 -6.74 0.30
CA VAL A 188 -7.71 -6.33 -0.39
C VAL A 188 -8.67 -7.50 -0.52
N GLU A 189 -8.19 -8.68 -0.88
CA GLU A 189 -9.00 -9.90 -0.97
C GLU A 189 -9.67 -10.24 0.37
N GLU A 190 -8.89 -10.27 1.45
CA GLU A 190 -9.38 -10.58 2.79
C GLU A 190 -10.41 -9.56 3.27
N LEU A 191 -10.10 -8.26 3.17
CA LEU A 191 -10.98 -7.18 3.62
C LEU A 191 -12.24 -7.04 2.76
N SER A 192 -12.23 -7.56 1.53
CA SER A 192 -13.40 -7.60 0.64
C SER A 192 -14.36 -8.75 0.94
N ALA A 193 -14.03 -9.63 1.88
CA ALA A 193 -14.92 -10.74 2.24
C ALA A 193 -16.27 -10.20 2.77
N GLY A 194 -17.38 -10.70 2.22
CA GLY A 194 -18.73 -10.27 2.62
C GLY A 194 -19.20 -8.92 2.05
N LEU A 195 -18.32 -8.17 1.35
CA LEU A 195 -18.71 -6.93 0.68
C LEU A 195 -19.29 -7.20 -0.71
N SER A 196 -20.25 -6.37 -1.13
CA SER A 196 -20.76 -6.34 -2.51
C SER A 196 -19.96 -5.39 -3.39
N SER A 197 -19.37 -4.36 -2.81
CA SER A 197 -18.58 -3.34 -3.52
C SER A 197 -17.30 -3.00 -2.78
N VAL A 198 -16.20 -2.80 -3.50
CA VAL A 198 -14.92 -2.41 -2.91
C VAL A 198 -14.13 -1.53 -3.88
N CYS A 199 -13.56 -0.44 -3.38
CA CYS A 199 -12.59 0.36 -4.12
C CYS A 199 -11.24 0.37 -3.39
N PHE A 200 -10.17 0.55 -4.18
CA PHE A 200 -8.82 0.70 -3.68
C PHE A 200 -8.13 1.85 -4.41
N PHE A 201 -7.43 2.70 -3.64
CA PHE A 201 -6.64 3.84 -4.11
C PHE A 201 -5.16 3.53 -3.93
N GLY A 202 -4.35 3.78 -4.96
CA GLY A 202 -2.90 3.56 -4.89
C GLY A 202 -2.15 4.19 -6.05
N ASP A 203 -0.83 4.35 -5.91
CA ASP A 203 0.00 5.14 -6.83
C ASP A 203 1.22 4.39 -7.40
N ASP A 204 1.63 3.28 -6.81
CA ASP A 204 2.91 2.64 -7.14
C ASP A 204 2.81 1.16 -7.57
N VAL A 205 3.98 0.55 -7.81
CA VAL A 205 4.11 -0.87 -8.19
C VAL A 205 3.56 -1.81 -7.10
N GLY A 206 3.64 -1.40 -5.82
CA GLY A 206 3.13 -2.17 -4.68
C GLY A 206 1.61 -2.29 -4.66
N ASP A 207 0.89 -1.42 -5.44
CA ASP A 207 -0.56 -1.42 -5.54
C ASP A 207 -1.10 -2.32 -6.67
N LEU A 208 -0.25 -2.65 -7.65
CA LEU A 208 -0.66 -3.50 -8.78
C LEU A 208 -1.26 -4.86 -8.35
N PRO A 209 -0.79 -5.54 -7.27
CA PRO A 209 -1.47 -6.71 -6.74
C PRO A 209 -2.91 -6.45 -6.30
N ALA A 210 -3.17 -5.32 -5.64
CA ALA A 210 -4.51 -4.92 -5.22
C ALA A 210 -5.44 -4.70 -6.42
N PHE A 211 -4.97 -3.99 -7.45
CA PHE A 211 -5.74 -3.77 -8.68
C PHE A 211 -6.04 -5.08 -9.43
N ARG A 212 -5.08 -6.03 -9.45
CA ARG A 212 -5.33 -7.38 -10.02
C ARG A 212 -6.42 -8.13 -9.26
N VAL A 213 -6.43 -8.04 -7.92
CA VAL A 213 -7.48 -8.64 -7.09
C VAL A 213 -8.83 -7.98 -7.36
N LEU A 214 -8.92 -6.66 -7.44
CA LEU A 214 -10.18 -5.97 -7.78
C LEU A 214 -10.74 -6.44 -9.12
N ARG A 215 -9.87 -6.57 -10.14
CA ARG A 215 -10.29 -7.09 -11.46
C ARG A 215 -10.83 -8.52 -11.36
N ARG A 216 -10.20 -9.39 -10.57
CA ARG A 216 -10.67 -10.75 -10.34
C ARG A 216 -12.02 -10.75 -9.60
N LEU A 217 -12.16 -9.98 -8.50
CA LEU A 217 -13.40 -9.86 -7.74
C LEU A 217 -14.56 -9.36 -8.61
N ARG A 218 -14.27 -8.45 -9.55
CA ARG A 218 -15.26 -8.00 -10.55
C ARG A 218 -15.73 -9.13 -11.43
N SER A 219 -14.83 -9.99 -11.89
CA SER A 219 -15.20 -11.17 -12.70
C SER A 219 -16.00 -12.20 -11.90
N GLU A 220 -15.90 -12.16 -10.57
CA GLU A 220 -16.67 -13.00 -9.63
C GLU A 220 -18.01 -12.37 -9.23
N GLY A 221 -18.36 -11.20 -9.80
CA GLY A 221 -19.67 -10.54 -9.62
C GLY A 221 -19.73 -9.43 -8.56
N LYS A 222 -18.58 -9.02 -7.98
CA LYS A 222 -18.53 -7.84 -7.12
C LYS A 222 -18.42 -6.56 -7.96
N THR A 223 -18.94 -5.45 -7.44
CA THR A 223 -18.64 -4.13 -8.01
C THR A 223 -17.31 -3.63 -7.47
N THR A 224 -16.35 -3.34 -8.33
CA THR A 224 -15.03 -2.90 -7.91
C THR A 224 -14.58 -1.66 -8.68
N ILE A 225 -13.86 -0.76 -8.01
CA ILE A 225 -13.23 0.41 -8.63
C ILE A 225 -11.78 0.47 -8.19
N ALA A 226 -10.88 0.45 -9.18
CA ALA A 226 -9.45 0.69 -9.01
C ALA A 226 -9.16 2.17 -9.32
N VAL A 227 -8.69 2.91 -8.33
CA VAL A 227 -8.32 4.33 -8.47
C VAL A 227 -6.80 4.45 -8.41
N GLY A 228 -6.21 4.84 -9.54
CA GLY A 228 -4.80 5.21 -9.61
C GLY A 228 -4.59 6.66 -9.18
N VAL A 229 -3.51 6.92 -8.48
CA VAL A 229 -3.10 8.27 -8.10
C VAL A 229 -1.80 8.59 -8.83
N GLU A 230 -1.79 9.66 -9.62
CA GLU A 230 -0.58 10.09 -10.31
C GLU A 230 0.49 10.50 -9.31
N SER A 231 1.68 9.92 -9.43
CA SER A 231 2.83 10.22 -8.60
C SER A 231 4.12 10.22 -9.43
N PRO A 232 5.21 10.84 -8.93
CA PRO A 232 6.51 10.76 -9.60
C PRO A 232 7.08 9.34 -9.71
N GLU A 233 6.60 8.41 -8.90
CA GLU A 233 7.02 6.99 -8.86
C GLU A 233 6.04 6.07 -9.62
N GLN A 234 5.02 6.63 -10.27
CA GLN A 234 4.00 5.89 -11.00
C GLN A 234 4.62 4.99 -12.07
N PRO A 235 4.32 3.69 -12.08
CA PRO A 235 4.74 2.79 -13.14
C PRO A 235 3.88 2.99 -14.40
N ASP A 236 4.47 2.77 -15.59
CA ASP A 236 3.76 2.87 -16.87
C ASP A 236 2.52 1.94 -16.95
N GLU A 237 2.59 0.80 -16.23
CA GLU A 237 1.49 -0.17 -16.22
C GLU A 237 0.28 0.28 -15.38
N LEU A 238 0.44 1.24 -14.47
CA LEU A 238 -0.61 1.66 -13.54
C LEU A 238 -1.82 2.22 -14.27
N ALA A 239 -1.60 3.09 -15.26
CA ALA A 239 -2.68 3.68 -16.06
C ALA A 239 -3.57 2.63 -16.76
N ASN A 240 -2.98 1.47 -17.11
CA ASN A 240 -3.71 0.35 -17.73
C ASN A 240 -4.34 -0.61 -16.70
N ALA A 241 -4.02 -0.45 -15.42
CA ALA A 241 -4.48 -1.32 -14.36
C ALA A 241 -5.69 -0.76 -13.60
N VAL A 242 -6.02 0.52 -13.79
CA VAL A 242 -7.03 1.27 -13.02
C VAL A 242 -8.24 1.66 -13.87
N ASP A 243 -9.37 1.91 -13.20
CA ASP A 243 -10.62 2.37 -13.81
C ASP A 243 -10.68 3.90 -13.82
N LEU A 244 -10.03 4.56 -12.89
CA LEU A 244 -9.95 6.01 -12.74
C LEU A 244 -8.52 6.42 -12.36
N LEU A 245 -8.01 7.45 -12.99
CA LEU A 245 -6.73 8.06 -12.66
C LEU A 245 -6.98 9.48 -12.15
N VAL A 246 -6.48 9.80 -10.94
CA VAL A 246 -6.59 11.14 -10.32
C VAL A 246 -5.21 11.80 -10.20
N ARG A 247 -5.18 13.13 -10.28
CA ARG A 247 -3.93 13.92 -10.26
C ARG A 247 -3.44 14.13 -8.82
N GLY A 248 -2.63 13.21 -8.35
CA GLY A 248 -1.96 13.32 -7.06
C GLY A 248 -2.86 13.11 -5.84
N PRO A 249 -2.25 13.11 -4.65
CA PRO A 249 -2.92 12.82 -3.38
C PRO A 249 -4.04 13.79 -3.03
N GLU A 250 -3.96 15.05 -3.45
CA GLU A 250 -5.00 16.05 -3.17
C GLU A 250 -6.32 15.71 -3.84
N GLN A 251 -6.30 15.25 -5.11
CA GLN A 251 -7.50 14.81 -5.79
C GLN A 251 -8.02 13.48 -5.24
N ALA A 252 -7.12 12.56 -4.87
CA ALA A 252 -7.51 11.33 -4.20
C ALA A 252 -8.25 11.63 -2.88
N LEU A 253 -7.73 12.55 -2.07
CA LEU A 253 -8.36 12.95 -0.82
C LEU A 253 -9.71 13.65 -1.05
N ALA A 254 -9.82 14.50 -2.08
CA ALA A 254 -11.10 15.15 -2.43
C ALA A 254 -12.17 14.14 -2.88
N LEU A 255 -11.77 13.09 -3.62
CA LEU A 255 -12.66 12.01 -4.01
C LEU A 255 -13.11 11.19 -2.78
N LEU A 256 -12.20 10.84 -1.88
CA LEU A 256 -12.49 10.19 -0.60
C LEU A 256 -13.44 11.04 0.26
N SER A 257 -13.24 12.38 0.30
CA SER A 257 -14.14 13.31 1.01
C SER A 257 -15.55 13.30 0.42
N SER A 258 -15.68 13.29 -0.91
CA SER A 258 -16.99 13.20 -1.56
C SER A 258 -17.72 11.91 -1.20
N LEU A 259 -17.01 10.78 -1.13
CA LEU A 259 -17.57 9.50 -0.69
C LEU A 259 -18.01 9.56 0.79
N ALA A 260 -17.21 10.19 1.65
CA ALA A 260 -17.54 10.39 3.07
C ALA A 260 -18.81 11.23 3.24
N ASP A 261 -18.95 12.30 2.46
CA ASP A 261 -20.12 13.19 2.47
C ASP A 261 -21.35 12.55 1.79
N GLY A 262 -21.19 11.42 1.12
CA GLY A 262 -22.26 10.77 0.36
C GLY A 262 -22.67 11.54 -0.88
N THR A 263 -21.76 12.31 -1.45
CA THR A 263 -21.95 13.05 -2.68
C THR A 263 -21.30 12.30 -3.84
N TRP A 264 -21.79 12.55 -5.06
CA TRP A 264 -21.16 11.94 -6.25
C TRP A 264 -19.75 12.50 -6.44
N PRO A 265 -18.73 11.63 -6.50
CA PRO A 265 -17.39 12.10 -6.80
C PRO A 265 -17.34 12.56 -8.25
N TYR A 266 -17.35 13.85 -8.47
CA TYR A 266 -17.22 14.41 -9.82
C TYR A 266 -15.82 14.18 -10.37
N PRO A 267 -15.70 13.87 -11.69
CA PRO A 267 -14.42 14.03 -12.36
C PRO A 267 -14.01 15.51 -12.21
N PHE A 268 -12.82 15.73 -11.70
CA PHE A 268 -12.26 17.08 -11.59
C PHE A 268 -12.05 17.61 -13.01
N ASP A 269 -12.79 18.64 -13.38
CA ASP A 269 -12.56 19.37 -14.62
C ASP A 269 -11.11 19.86 -14.65
N GLY A 270 -10.42 19.56 -15.75
CA GLY A 270 -8.99 19.78 -15.95
C GLY A 270 -8.57 21.24 -16.09
#